data_44d190460d061fba97f348f82214c102
#
_entry.id   44d190460d061fba97f348f82214c102
#
_cell.length_a   1.000
_cell.length_b   1.000
_cell.length_c   1.000
_cell.angle_alpha   90.00
_cell.angle_beta   90.00
_cell.angle_gamma   90.00
#
_symmetry.space_group_name_H-M   'P 1'
#
loop_
_entity.id
_entity.type
_entity.pdbx_description
1 polymer ?
#
loop_
_entity_poly.entity_id
_entity_poly.type
_entity_poly.pdbx_seq_one_letter_code
_entity_poly.pdbx_strand_id
1 'polypeptide(L)'
;MTKPYISKQKVRDFVSRISSDKTDAIENEYEALLTKEIKSLDAFKRLEDALSEARKAAMEIRQAGFGGSVLANMPTSDFLIDRMISRGKSFYHEPPKAGATICKLLKPFVERLTKVRNARQSAYRIIDEAQTGRAAADALKEAGLDYYTWEARKPEMVLDLSALKGGD
;
A
#
# COMPACT_ATOMS: atom_id res chain seq x y z
N MET A 1 -0.04 24.69 -34.10
CA MET A 1 -0.45 23.57 -33.23
C MET A 1 -0.78 24.13 -31.86
N THR A 2 -2.05 24.11 -31.46
CA THR A 2 -2.47 24.53 -30.12
C THR A 2 -1.97 23.52 -29.10
N LYS A 3 -1.16 23.97 -28.14
CA LYS A 3 -0.67 23.09 -27.04
C LYS A 3 -1.88 22.59 -26.23
N PRO A 4 -1.94 21.29 -25.86
CA PRO A 4 -3.07 20.74 -25.15
C PRO A 4 -3.32 21.49 -23.84
N TYR A 5 -4.60 21.62 -23.49
CA TYR A 5 -5.02 22.23 -22.22
C TYR A 5 -4.68 21.32 -21.04
N ILE A 6 -4.01 21.87 -20.04
CA ILE A 6 -3.68 21.21 -18.79
C ILE A 6 -4.50 21.87 -17.67
N SER A 7 -5.39 21.11 -17.02
CA SER A 7 -6.11 21.59 -15.86
C SER A 7 -5.28 21.41 -14.59
N LYS A 8 -5.47 22.29 -13.58
CA LYS A 8 -4.87 22.11 -12.25
C LYS A 8 -5.24 20.75 -11.63
N GLN A 9 -6.45 20.25 -11.91
CA GLN A 9 -6.89 18.94 -11.41
C GLN A 9 -6.02 17.80 -11.93
N LYS A 10 -5.70 17.77 -13.23
CA LYS A 10 -4.78 16.76 -13.79
C LYS A 10 -3.41 16.79 -13.13
N VAL A 11 -2.90 17.97 -12.80
CA VAL A 11 -1.61 18.11 -12.11
C VAL A 11 -1.71 17.66 -10.65
N ARG A 12 -2.85 17.88 -9.98
CA ARG A 12 -3.11 17.34 -8.64
C ARG A 12 -3.20 15.82 -8.64
N ASP A 13 -3.87 15.24 -9.61
CA ASP A 13 -4.00 13.79 -9.76
C ASP A 13 -2.63 13.14 -9.97
N PHE A 14 -1.76 13.77 -10.76
CA PHE A 14 -0.36 13.36 -10.91
C PHE A 14 0.40 13.34 -9.57
N VAL A 15 0.36 14.44 -8.81
CA VAL A 15 1.02 14.50 -7.48
C VAL A 15 0.43 13.47 -6.52
N SER A 16 -0.89 13.31 -6.53
CA SER A 16 -1.57 12.31 -5.71
C SER A 16 -1.08 10.90 -6.05
N ARG A 17 -1.03 10.56 -7.35
CA ARG A 17 -0.61 9.24 -7.81
C ARG A 17 0.83 8.93 -7.44
N ILE A 18 1.78 9.81 -7.73
CA ILE A 18 3.19 9.59 -7.36
C ILE A 18 3.35 9.47 -5.85
N SER A 19 2.60 10.26 -5.08
CA SER A 19 2.67 10.19 -3.61
C SER A 19 2.12 8.87 -3.11
N SER A 20 1.03 8.36 -3.68
CA SER A 20 0.48 7.04 -3.36
C SER A 20 1.47 5.93 -3.70
N ASP A 21 1.99 5.90 -4.93
CA ASP A 21 2.94 4.88 -5.38
C ASP A 21 4.19 4.83 -4.47
N LYS A 22 4.69 5.99 -4.03
CA LYS A 22 5.81 6.05 -3.06
C LYS A 22 5.42 5.58 -1.66
N THR A 23 4.23 5.91 -1.20
CA THR A 23 3.71 5.44 0.09
C THR A 23 3.56 3.93 0.08
N ASP A 24 2.93 3.38 -0.95
CA ASP A 24 2.71 1.94 -1.13
C ASP A 24 4.04 1.18 -1.17
N ALA A 25 5.05 1.72 -1.87
CA ALA A 25 6.38 1.12 -1.90
C ALA A 25 7.03 1.07 -0.51
N ILE A 26 6.93 2.15 0.29
CA ILE A 26 7.46 2.20 1.65
C ILE A 26 6.70 1.23 2.56
N GLU A 27 5.38 1.15 2.44
CA GLU A 27 4.55 0.23 3.21
C GLU A 27 4.86 -1.23 2.89
N ASN A 28 5.04 -1.56 1.61
CA ASN A 28 5.42 -2.91 1.18
C ASN A 28 6.81 -3.33 1.73
N GLU A 29 7.79 -2.42 1.72
CA GLU A 29 9.10 -2.67 2.32
C GLU A 29 8.97 -2.95 3.83
N TYR A 30 8.14 -2.17 4.51
CA TYR A 30 7.89 -2.35 5.94
C TYR A 30 7.20 -3.69 6.25
N GLU A 31 6.17 -4.06 5.48
CA GLU A 31 5.50 -5.34 5.61
C GLU A 31 6.45 -6.52 5.41
N ALA A 32 7.30 -6.43 4.39
CA ALA A 32 8.30 -7.46 4.14
C ALA A 32 9.29 -7.60 5.30
N LEU A 33 9.75 -6.47 5.88
CA LEU A 33 10.64 -6.47 7.03
C LEU A 33 9.95 -7.10 8.25
N LEU A 34 8.74 -6.68 8.59
CA LEU A 34 8.00 -7.23 9.74
C LEU A 34 7.73 -8.72 9.57
N THR A 35 7.33 -9.14 8.37
CA THR A 35 7.10 -10.56 8.06
C THR A 35 8.35 -11.38 8.32
N LYS A 36 9.50 -10.89 7.86
CA LYS A 36 10.80 -11.54 8.08
C LYS A 36 11.14 -11.64 9.56
N GLU A 37 10.99 -10.54 10.30
CA GLU A 37 11.27 -10.49 11.74
C GLU A 37 10.34 -11.44 12.53
N ILE A 38 9.03 -11.44 12.24
CA ILE A 38 8.07 -12.33 12.88
C ILE A 38 8.42 -13.79 12.59
N LYS A 39 8.68 -14.15 11.33
CA LYS A 39 9.01 -15.52 10.92
C LYS A 39 10.36 -16.01 11.49
N SER A 40 11.24 -15.11 11.88
CA SER A 40 12.52 -15.47 12.52
C SER A 40 12.38 -15.88 13.99
N LEU A 41 11.24 -15.56 14.63
CA LEU A 41 11.02 -15.85 16.04
C LEU A 41 10.73 -17.36 16.25
N ASP A 42 11.45 -17.99 17.18
CA ASP A 42 11.17 -19.39 17.56
C ASP A 42 9.76 -19.59 18.13
N ALA A 43 9.21 -18.56 18.77
CA ALA A 43 7.83 -18.55 19.22
C ALA A 43 6.84 -18.64 18.06
N PHE A 44 7.15 -18.01 16.91
CA PHE A 44 6.31 -18.06 15.72
C PHE A 44 6.37 -19.45 15.07
N LYS A 45 7.55 -20.04 14.96
CA LYS A 45 7.71 -21.43 14.45
C LYS A 45 6.88 -22.41 15.28
N ARG A 46 6.97 -22.32 16.62
CA ARG A 46 6.14 -23.15 17.52
C ARG A 46 4.65 -22.94 17.31
N LEU A 47 4.23 -21.71 17.01
CA LEU A 47 2.83 -21.40 16.69
C LEU A 47 2.42 -22.02 15.35
N GLU A 48 3.26 -21.99 14.34
CA GLU A 48 3.01 -22.64 13.03
C GLU A 48 2.85 -24.16 13.19
N ASP A 49 3.75 -24.79 13.95
CA ASP A 49 3.70 -26.22 14.22
C ASP A 49 2.40 -26.59 14.97
N ALA A 50 2.04 -25.83 16.02
CA ALA A 50 0.81 -26.04 16.78
C ALA A 50 -0.46 -25.88 15.91
N LEU A 51 -0.49 -24.89 15.02
CA LEU A 51 -1.59 -24.69 14.08
C LEU A 51 -1.66 -25.82 13.05
N SER A 52 -0.53 -26.33 12.59
CA SER A 52 -0.47 -27.48 11.68
C SER A 52 -1.05 -28.73 12.33
N GLU A 53 -0.62 -29.03 13.55
CA GLU A 53 -1.15 -30.18 14.30
C GLU A 53 -2.65 -30.03 14.62
N ALA A 54 -3.08 -28.85 15.03
CA ALA A 54 -4.50 -28.58 15.26
C ALA A 54 -5.36 -28.79 14.01
N ARG A 55 -4.84 -28.42 12.82
CA ARG A 55 -5.54 -28.69 11.54
C ARG A 55 -5.62 -30.16 11.21
N LYS A 56 -4.54 -30.92 11.43
CA LYS A 56 -4.56 -32.36 11.22
C LYS A 56 -5.62 -33.02 12.09
N ALA A 57 -5.62 -32.71 13.40
CA ALA A 57 -6.64 -33.21 14.32
C ALA A 57 -8.07 -32.81 13.91
N ALA A 58 -8.26 -31.58 13.44
CA ALA A 58 -9.54 -31.13 12.92
C ALA A 58 -10.00 -31.91 11.68
N MET A 59 -9.06 -32.26 10.78
CA MET A 59 -9.37 -33.07 9.60
C MET A 59 -9.75 -34.51 10.00
N GLU A 60 -9.06 -35.10 10.96
CA GLU A 60 -9.39 -36.44 11.48
C GLU A 60 -10.79 -36.49 12.10
N ILE A 61 -11.16 -35.52 12.91
CA ILE A 61 -12.51 -35.35 13.47
C ILE A 61 -13.55 -35.26 12.35
N ARG A 62 -13.25 -34.48 11.30
CA ARG A 62 -14.14 -34.36 10.13
C ARG A 62 -14.29 -35.70 9.39
N GLN A 63 -13.20 -36.43 9.19
CA GLN A 63 -13.21 -37.77 8.55
C GLN A 63 -14.00 -38.78 9.38
N ALA A 64 -14.00 -38.66 10.70
CA ALA A 64 -14.81 -39.47 11.59
C ALA A 64 -16.32 -39.11 11.57
N GLY A 65 -16.74 -38.18 10.69
CA GLY A 65 -18.16 -37.85 10.50
C GLY A 65 -18.67 -36.70 11.40
N PHE A 66 -17.83 -36.15 12.26
CA PHE A 66 -18.18 -35.02 13.10
C PHE A 66 -17.88 -33.70 12.36
N GLY A 67 -18.69 -33.41 11.32
CA GLY A 67 -18.53 -32.19 10.54
C GLY A 67 -19.00 -30.93 11.30
N GLY A 68 -18.13 -30.00 11.54
CA GLY A 68 -18.49 -28.71 12.12
C GLY A 68 -17.81 -27.54 11.38
N SER A 69 -18.53 -26.45 11.15
CA SER A 69 -18.01 -25.21 10.53
C SER A 69 -16.88 -24.58 11.35
N VAL A 70 -16.78 -24.88 12.63
CA VAL A 70 -15.77 -24.37 13.56
C VAL A 70 -14.35 -24.79 13.16
N LEU A 71 -14.19 -25.99 12.59
CA LEU A 71 -12.89 -26.54 12.19
C LEU A 71 -12.44 -26.03 10.81
N ALA A 72 -13.37 -25.56 9.98
CA ALA A 72 -13.06 -25.01 8.67
C ALA A 72 -12.46 -23.58 8.74
N ASN A 73 -12.62 -22.91 9.87
CA ASN A 73 -12.25 -21.49 10.05
C ASN A 73 -10.99 -21.29 10.91
N MET A 74 -10.14 -22.30 11.04
CA MET A 74 -8.88 -22.13 11.77
C MET A 74 -7.97 -21.14 11.03
N PRO A 75 -7.43 -20.13 11.71
CA PRO A 75 -6.57 -19.14 11.07
C PRO A 75 -5.32 -19.80 10.50
N THR A 76 -4.86 -19.31 9.35
CA THR A 76 -3.55 -19.67 8.80
C THR A 76 -2.45 -18.84 9.47
N SER A 77 -1.20 -19.30 9.42
CA SER A 77 -0.06 -18.51 9.88
C SER A 77 0.05 -17.18 9.11
N ASP A 78 -0.19 -17.21 7.79
CA ASP A 78 -0.21 -16.01 6.96
C ASP A 78 -1.33 -15.04 7.38
N PHE A 79 -2.54 -15.53 7.67
CA PHE A 79 -3.61 -14.70 8.22
C PHE A 79 -3.23 -14.03 9.55
N LEU A 80 -2.52 -14.75 10.42
CA LEU A 80 -2.05 -14.18 11.70
C LEU A 80 -0.98 -13.11 11.46
N ILE A 81 -0.04 -13.34 10.53
CA ILE A 81 0.95 -12.34 10.13
C ILE A 81 0.25 -11.08 9.59
N ASP A 82 -0.67 -11.25 8.65
CA ASP A 82 -1.43 -10.13 8.08
C ASP A 82 -2.17 -9.32 9.16
N ARG A 83 -2.76 -10.02 10.13
CA ARG A 83 -3.40 -9.36 11.28
C ARG A 83 -2.41 -8.60 12.16
N MET A 84 -1.22 -9.14 12.39
CA MET A 84 -0.16 -8.48 13.17
C MET A 84 0.36 -7.24 12.43
N ILE A 85 0.59 -7.36 11.12
CA ILE A 85 1.06 -6.26 10.26
C ILE A 85 -0.02 -5.19 10.10
N SER A 86 -1.28 -5.57 9.84
CA SER A 86 -2.39 -4.64 9.67
C SER A 86 -2.64 -3.81 10.94
N ARG A 87 -2.48 -4.40 12.11
CA ARG A 87 -2.50 -3.65 13.37
C ARG A 87 -1.32 -2.68 13.47
N GLY A 88 -0.16 -3.05 12.91
CA GLY A 88 0.99 -2.16 12.80
C GLY A 88 0.73 -0.94 11.91
N LYS A 89 -0.03 -1.08 10.81
CA LYS A 89 -0.37 0.03 9.90
C LYS A 89 -1.15 1.16 10.55
N SER A 90 -1.99 0.88 11.54
CA SER A 90 -2.69 1.92 12.31
C SER A 90 -1.75 2.80 13.15
N PHE A 91 -0.49 2.42 13.30
CA PHE A 91 0.51 3.15 14.06
C PHE A 91 1.22 4.25 13.28
N TYR A 92 0.99 4.39 11.96
CA TYR A 92 1.60 5.47 11.18
C TYR A 92 1.21 6.89 11.65
N HIS A 93 0.15 7.01 12.42
CA HIS A 93 -0.38 8.31 12.90
C HIS A 93 -0.12 8.55 14.39
N GLU A 94 0.19 7.51 15.17
CA GLU A 94 0.51 7.60 16.58
C GLU A 94 1.73 6.73 16.89
N PRO A 95 2.71 7.23 17.66
CA PRO A 95 3.81 6.39 18.11
C PRO A 95 3.21 5.22 18.91
N PRO A 96 3.54 3.98 18.53
CA PRO A 96 2.93 2.83 19.15
C PRO A 96 3.29 2.78 20.64
N LYS A 97 2.32 2.49 21.48
CA LYS A 97 2.55 1.95 22.83
C LYS A 97 3.17 0.53 22.76
N ALA A 98 3.60 0.12 21.57
CA ALA A 98 4.22 -1.17 21.30
C ALA A 98 5.66 -1.19 21.81
N GLY A 99 6.20 -2.39 22.03
CA GLY A 99 7.52 -2.59 22.60
C GLY A 99 8.64 -1.90 21.81
N ALA A 100 9.74 -1.62 22.49
CA ALA A 100 10.89 -0.85 21.96
C ALA A 100 11.44 -1.36 20.62
N THR A 101 11.33 -2.66 20.34
CA THR A 101 11.81 -3.28 19.09
C THR A 101 10.98 -2.82 17.88
N ILE A 102 9.65 -2.84 18.00
CA ILE A 102 8.75 -2.38 16.91
C ILE A 102 8.95 -0.89 16.66
N CYS A 103 9.10 -0.08 17.71
CA CYS A 103 9.38 1.35 17.57
C CYS A 103 10.68 1.63 16.82
N LYS A 104 11.74 0.85 17.08
CA LYS A 104 13.02 0.97 16.34
C LYS A 104 12.87 0.60 14.87
N LEU A 105 12.14 -0.48 14.56
CA LEU A 105 11.89 -0.92 13.18
C LEU A 105 11.03 0.08 12.40
N LEU A 106 10.02 0.69 13.06
CA LEU A 106 9.10 1.66 12.44
C LEU A 106 9.73 3.00 12.13
N LYS A 107 10.67 3.48 12.95
CA LYS A 107 11.20 4.83 12.86
C LYS A 107 11.66 5.24 11.46
N PRO A 108 12.50 4.45 10.73
CA PRO A 108 12.94 4.83 9.38
C PRO A 108 11.79 4.97 8.38
N PHE A 109 10.75 4.13 8.51
CA PHE A 109 9.58 4.17 7.62
C PHE A 109 8.70 5.37 7.89
N VAL A 110 8.46 5.69 9.16
CA VAL A 110 7.71 6.90 9.58
C VAL A 110 8.42 8.16 9.08
N GLU A 111 9.74 8.24 9.17
CA GLU A 111 10.52 9.36 8.65
C GLU A 111 10.38 9.49 7.11
N ARG A 112 10.44 8.39 6.38
CA ARG A 112 10.25 8.36 4.91
C ARG A 112 8.82 8.76 4.53
N LEU A 113 7.81 8.23 5.20
CA LEU A 113 6.41 8.59 4.99
C LEU A 113 6.14 10.07 5.28
N THR A 114 6.73 10.61 6.34
CA THR A 114 6.65 12.03 6.67
C THR A 114 7.25 12.90 5.56
N LYS A 115 8.41 12.47 4.99
CA LYS A 115 9.01 13.17 3.84
C LYS A 115 8.09 13.16 2.61
N VAL A 116 7.46 12.03 2.29
CA VAL A 116 6.48 11.93 1.17
C VAL A 116 5.29 12.84 1.42
N ARG A 117 4.74 12.84 2.63
CA ARG A 117 3.62 13.70 3.02
C ARG A 117 3.97 15.19 2.89
N ASN A 118 5.12 15.60 3.39
CA ASN A 118 5.58 16.98 3.31
C ASN A 118 5.82 17.42 1.86
N ALA A 119 6.45 16.55 1.05
CA ALA A 119 6.65 16.82 -0.38
C ALA A 119 5.32 16.97 -1.13
N ARG A 120 4.32 16.13 -0.83
CA ARG A 120 2.96 16.23 -1.37
C ARG A 120 2.31 17.56 -0.99
N GLN A 121 2.39 17.96 0.27
CA GLN A 121 1.82 19.24 0.73
C GLN A 121 2.50 20.44 0.03
N SER A 122 3.82 20.41 -0.12
CA SER A 122 4.56 21.46 -0.85
C SER A 122 4.16 21.50 -2.32
N ALA A 123 4.01 20.35 -2.99
CA ALA A 123 3.56 20.28 -4.37
C ALA A 123 2.13 20.83 -4.53
N TYR A 124 1.22 20.54 -3.60
CA TYR A 124 -0.13 21.11 -3.64
C TYR A 124 -0.13 22.62 -3.46
N ARG A 125 0.72 23.16 -2.60
CA ARG A 125 0.87 24.62 -2.46
C ARG A 125 1.31 25.27 -3.77
N ILE A 126 2.30 24.70 -4.46
CA ILE A 126 2.75 25.17 -5.79
C ILE A 126 1.58 25.18 -6.78
N ILE A 127 0.74 24.13 -6.79
CA ILE A 127 -0.43 24.05 -7.69
C ILE A 127 -1.46 25.12 -7.33
N ASP A 128 -1.68 25.39 -6.05
CA ASP A 128 -2.68 26.36 -5.60
C ASP A 128 -2.27 27.80 -5.95
N GLU A 129 -1.01 28.12 -5.79
CA GLU A 129 -0.44 29.44 -6.09
C GLU A 129 -0.34 29.72 -7.60
N ALA A 130 -0.22 28.69 -8.43
CA ALA A 130 -0.15 28.85 -9.88
C ALA A 130 -1.46 29.37 -10.48
N GLN A 131 -1.39 30.25 -11.48
CA GLN A 131 -2.59 30.79 -12.14
C GLN A 131 -3.28 29.75 -13.04
N THR A 132 -2.51 28.90 -13.71
CA THR A 132 -3.00 27.90 -14.67
C THR A 132 -2.42 26.51 -14.37
N GLY A 133 -3.06 25.44 -14.88
CA GLY A 133 -2.52 24.09 -14.74
C GLY A 133 -1.16 23.91 -15.45
N ARG A 134 -0.91 24.64 -16.53
CA ARG A 134 0.40 24.65 -17.20
C ARG A 134 1.47 25.30 -16.32
N ALA A 135 1.21 26.48 -15.77
CA ALA A 135 2.14 27.16 -14.85
C ALA A 135 2.43 26.26 -13.63
N ALA A 136 1.42 25.54 -13.13
CA ALA A 136 1.62 24.55 -12.07
C ALA A 136 2.54 23.39 -12.50
N ALA A 137 2.34 22.84 -13.69
CA ALA A 137 3.17 21.75 -14.20
C ALA A 137 4.62 22.20 -14.44
N ASP A 138 4.83 23.41 -14.94
CA ASP A 138 6.16 23.98 -15.15
C ASP A 138 6.88 24.23 -13.81
N ALA A 139 6.21 24.83 -12.84
CA ALA A 139 6.76 25.04 -11.49
C ALA A 139 7.09 23.74 -10.76
N LEU A 140 6.24 22.70 -10.90
CA LEU A 140 6.53 21.38 -10.36
C LEU A 140 7.73 20.71 -11.04
N LYS A 141 7.91 20.93 -12.34
CA LYS A 141 9.08 20.42 -13.07
C LYS A 141 10.37 21.04 -12.55
N GLU A 142 10.40 22.35 -12.28
CA GLU A 142 11.52 23.04 -11.63
C GLU A 142 11.79 22.47 -10.23
N ALA A 143 10.75 22.07 -9.51
CA ALA A 143 10.84 21.37 -8.22
C ALA A 143 11.18 19.87 -8.31
N GLY A 144 11.48 19.35 -9.51
CA GLY A 144 11.88 17.95 -9.73
C GLY A 144 10.72 16.96 -9.95
N LEU A 145 9.49 17.45 -10.15
CA LEU A 145 8.30 16.63 -10.41
C LEU A 145 7.80 16.87 -11.85
N ASP A 146 8.28 16.08 -12.81
CA ASP A 146 7.97 16.25 -14.23
C ASP A 146 6.64 15.62 -14.63
N TYR A 147 5.57 16.43 -14.62
CA TYR A 147 4.24 16.06 -15.09
C TYR A 147 4.24 15.61 -16.57
N TYR A 148 5.01 16.26 -17.41
CA TYR A 148 4.99 16.00 -18.86
C TYR A 148 5.55 14.61 -19.19
N THR A 149 6.64 14.23 -18.55
CA THR A 149 7.21 12.88 -18.70
C THR A 149 6.27 11.82 -18.15
N TRP A 150 5.59 12.09 -17.05
CA TRP A 150 4.61 11.16 -16.47
C TRP A 150 3.40 11.00 -17.38
N GLU A 151 2.83 12.09 -17.90
CA GLU A 151 1.67 12.06 -18.81
C GLU A 151 2.00 11.31 -20.11
N ALA A 152 3.21 11.50 -20.65
CA ALA A 152 3.67 10.80 -21.84
C ALA A 152 3.85 9.28 -21.65
N ARG A 153 4.04 8.82 -20.40
CA ARG A 153 4.19 7.39 -20.08
C ARG A 153 2.88 6.71 -19.68
N LYS A 154 1.78 7.45 -19.57
CA LYS A 154 0.47 6.84 -19.37
C LYS A 154 0.22 5.89 -20.53
N PRO A 155 -0.04 4.59 -20.30
CA PRO A 155 -0.55 3.75 -21.34
C PRO A 155 -1.83 4.42 -21.85
N GLU A 156 -1.93 4.62 -23.16
CA GLU A 156 -3.21 4.93 -23.77
C GLU A 156 -4.14 3.79 -23.34
N MET A 157 -5.05 4.08 -22.43
CA MET A 157 -6.21 3.23 -22.22
C MET A 157 -7.06 3.40 -23.50
N VAL A 158 -6.70 2.65 -24.52
CA VAL A 158 -7.61 2.36 -25.62
C VAL A 158 -8.73 1.56 -25.00
N LEU A 159 -9.82 2.23 -24.64
CA LEU A 159 -11.10 1.58 -24.39
C LEU A 159 -11.48 0.92 -25.71
N ASP A 160 -11.14 -0.35 -25.85
CA ASP A 160 -11.62 -1.16 -26.95
C ASP A 160 -13.12 -1.37 -26.77
N LEU A 161 -13.90 -0.42 -27.29
CA LEU A 161 -15.36 -0.48 -27.29
C LEU A 161 -15.90 -1.57 -28.24
N SER A 162 -15.05 -2.29 -28.96
CA SER A 162 -15.46 -3.37 -29.87
C SER A 162 -16.05 -4.56 -29.09
N ALA A 163 -15.64 -4.75 -27.83
CA ALA A 163 -16.21 -5.77 -26.94
C ALA A 163 -17.63 -5.45 -26.42
N LEU A 164 -18.12 -4.21 -26.56
CA LEU A 164 -19.45 -3.79 -26.12
C LEU A 164 -20.53 -3.90 -27.21
N LYS A 165 -20.18 -4.27 -28.44
CA LYS A 165 -21.12 -4.52 -29.54
C LYS A 165 -21.43 -6.01 -29.70
N GLY A 166 -21.94 -6.64 -28.66
CA GLY A 166 -22.37 -8.03 -28.68
C GLY A 166 -23.58 -8.24 -27.78
N GLY A 167 -24.72 -7.72 -28.19
CA GLY A 167 -25.98 -7.93 -27.53
C GLY A 167 -27.10 -7.48 -28.46
N ASP A 168 -27.36 -8.26 -29.51
CA ASP A 168 -28.66 -8.36 -30.18
C ASP A 168 -29.35 -9.63 -29.67
#